data_bb7b342db74d50ab4d7a7bf77e7e4342
#
_entry.id   bb7b342db74d50ab4d7a7bf77e7e4342
#
_cell.length_a   1.000
_cell.length_b   1.000
_cell.length_c   1.000
_cell.angle_alpha   90.00
_cell.angle_beta   90.00
_cell.angle_gamma   90.00
#
_symmetry.space_group_name_H-M   'P 1'
#
loop_
_entity.id
_entity.type
_entity.pdbx_description
1 polymer ?
#
loop_
_entity_poly.entity_id
_entity_poly.type
_entity_poly.pdbx_seq_one_letter_code
_entity_poly.pdbx_strand_id
1 'polypeptide(L)'
;MDVNQGENRSNRGLVSLVTQLSKALHRRSTDELLGMRLKPYMTLGYIRDHHGTTQQELENGLFMDANTVVLILNELEAAQFSVRRRDPQDRRRHIVELTPSGRRALERADKARESLEDQILAPLSAEERKTLSKLVERVLDAMLQETRA
;
A
#
# COMPACT_ATOMS: atom_id res chain seq x y z
N MET A 1 -5.87 26.33 -30.60
CA MET A 1 -5.29 26.76 -29.39
C MET A 1 -5.93 26.08 -28.20
N ASP A 2 -5.16 25.77 -27.22
CA ASP A 2 -5.32 24.71 -26.22
C ASP A 2 -6.39 24.90 -25.13
N VAL A 3 -7.37 25.78 -25.32
CA VAL A 3 -8.45 26.00 -24.35
C VAL A 3 -9.34 24.76 -24.19
N ASN A 4 -9.39 23.92 -25.23
CA ASN A 4 -10.26 22.74 -25.26
C ASN A 4 -9.67 21.51 -24.52
N GLN A 5 -8.36 21.49 -24.27
CA GLN A 5 -7.73 20.36 -23.56
C GLN A 5 -7.90 20.45 -22.04
N GLY A 6 -7.99 21.67 -21.51
CA GLY A 6 -8.20 21.88 -20.07
C GLY A 6 -9.61 21.53 -19.62
N GLU A 7 -10.61 21.92 -20.39
CA GLU A 7 -12.01 21.64 -20.09
C GLU A 7 -12.34 20.14 -20.20
N ASN A 8 -11.75 19.45 -21.16
CA ASN A 8 -11.99 18.01 -21.34
C ASN A 8 -11.33 17.16 -20.24
N ARG A 9 -10.26 17.66 -19.61
CA ARG A 9 -9.61 16.96 -18.50
C ARG A 9 -10.39 17.05 -17.20
N SER A 10 -11.08 18.19 -16.94
CA SER A 10 -11.85 18.38 -15.72
C SER A 10 -13.13 17.54 -15.67
N ASN A 11 -13.61 17.04 -16.83
CA ASN A 11 -14.84 16.24 -16.92
C ASN A 11 -14.65 14.73 -16.75
N ARG A 12 -13.41 14.27 -16.54
CA ARG A 12 -13.16 12.82 -16.42
C ARG A 12 -13.65 12.19 -15.12
N GLY A 13 -13.90 13.00 -14.12
CA GLY A 13 -14.32 12.51 -12.82
C GLY A 13 -13.17 11.91 -12.00
N LEU A 14 -13.30 11.97 -10.69
CA LEU A 14 -12.25 11.53 -9.78
C LEU A 14 -12.01 10.02 -9.83
N VAL A 15 -13.08 9.23 -9.98
CA VAL A 15 -12.96 7.75 -10.05
C VAL A 15 -12.06 7.34 -11.22
N SER A 16 -12.28 7.93 -12.40
CA SER A 16 -11.42 7.65 -13.58
C SER A 16 -9.98 8.08 -13.35
N LEU A 17 -9.78 9.28 -12.79
CA LEU A 17 -8.45 9.82 -12.54
C LEU A 17 -7.67 8.96 -11.54
N VAL A 18 -8.30 8.59 -10.44
CA VAL A 18 -7.67 7.75 -9.41
C VAL A 18 -7.35 6.37 -9.98
N THR A 19 -8.26 5.80 -10.77
CA THR A 19 -8.04 4.49 -11.40
C THR A 19 -6.86 4.54 -12.37
N GLN A 20 -6.78 5.57 -13.22
CA GLN A 20 -5.66 5.75 -14.13
C GLN A 20 -4.34 5.96 -13.39
N LEU A 21 -4.37 6.78 -12.35
CA LEU A 21 -3.19 7.04 -11.52
C LEU A 21 -2.69 5.76 -10.86
N SER A 22 -3.60 4.97 -10.29
CA SER A 22 -3.26 3.68 -9.68
C SER A 22 -2.56 2.75 -10.66
N LYS A 23 -3.07 2.64 -11.89
CA LYS A 23 -2.44 1.81 -12.93
C LYS A 23 -1.06 2.32 -13.33
N ALA A 24 -0.92 3.65 -13.48
CA ALA A 24 0.36 4.27 -13.82
C ALA A 24 1.40 4.05 -12.71
N LEU A 25 1.00 4.20 -11.44
CA LEU A 25 1.86 3.94 -10.29
C LEU A 25 2.29 2.48 -10.24
N HIS A 26 1.36 1.58 -10.51
CA HIS A 26 1.65 0.14 -10.51
C HIS A 26 2.69 -0.22 -11.57
N ARG A 27 2.60 0.37 -12.77
CA ARG A 27 3.60 0.16 -13.83
C ARG A 27 4.98 0.71 -13.46
N ARG A 28 5.02 1.81 -12.73
CA ARG A 28 6.28 2.45 -12.30
C ARG A 28 6.92 1.74 -11.10
N SER A 29 6.12 1.10 -10.26
CA SER A 29 6.58 0.41 -9.04
C SER A 29 7.05 -1.00 -9.36
N THR A 30 8.15 -1.11 -10.11
CA THR A 30 8.74 -2.40 -10.49
C THR A 30 9.60 -2.96 -9.35
N ASP A 31 9.88 -4.27 -9.39
CA ASP A 31 10.73 -4.94 -8.40
C ASP A 31 12.13 -4.31 -8.32
N GLU A 32 12.65 -3.83 -9.44
CA GLU A 32 13.96 -3.18 -9.50
C GLU A 32 13.98 -1.90 -8.68
N LEU A 33 12.89 -1.12 -8.72
CA LEU A 33 12.80 0.15 -8.01
C LEU A 33 12.60 -0.04 -6.51
N LEU A 34 11.76 -0.99 -6.12
CA LEU A 34 11.41 -1.21 -4.71
C LEU A 34 12.22 -2.33 -4.05
N GLY A 35 12.94 -3.12 -4.83
CA GLY A 35 13.58 -4.35 -4.37
C GLY A 35 12.59 -5.46 -4.06
N MET A 36 11.29 -5.22 -4.26
CA MET A 36 10.21 -6.18 -4.15
C MET A 36 8.97 -5.65 -4.86
N ARG A 37 8.00 -6.53 -5.12
CA ARG A 37 6.75 -6.11 -5.76
C ARG A 37 5.94 -5.22 -4.81
N LEU A 38 5.07 -4.39 -5.39
CA LEU A 38 4.32 -3.37 -4.65
C LEU A 38 3.39 -3.97 -3.60
N LYS A 39 2.60 -4.99 -3.94
CA LYS A 39 1.64 -5.57 -2.97
C LYS A 39 2.33 -6.22 -1.77
N PRO A 40 3.38 -7.04 -1.91
CA PRO A 40 4.17 -7.49 -0.76
C PRO A 40 4.76 -6.34 0.05
N TYR A 41 5.25 -5.29 -0.59
CA TYR A 41 5.74 -4.10 0.08
C TYR A 41 4.66 -3.45 0.95
N MET A 42 3.47 -3.25 0.39
CA MET A 42 2.32 -2.67 1.12
C MET A 42 1.94 -3.55 2.31
N THR A 43 2.00 -4.87 2.14
CA THR A 43 1.68 -5.83 3.20
C THR A 43 2.69 -5.75 4.34
N LEU A 44 3.99 -5.70 4.04
CA LEU A 44 5.02 -5.53 5.06
C LEU A 44 4.86 -4.22 5.83
N GLY A 45 4.54 -3.14 5.12
CA GLY A 45 4.27 -1.83 5.75
C GLY A 45 3.10 -1.88 6.72
N TYR A 46 2.02 -2.53 6.31
CA TYR A 46 0.85 -2.71 7.17
C TYR A 46 1.19 -3.52 8.43
N ILE A 47 1.93 -4.61 8.27
CA ILE A 47 2.34 -5.45 9.41
C ILE A 47 3.22 -4.65 10.39
N ARG A 48 4.14 -3.84 9.87
CA ARG A 48 4.98 -2.97 10.71
C ARG A 48 4.14 -2.01 11.55
N ASP A 49 3.13 -1.40 10.94
CA ASP A 49 2.33 -0.35 11.56
C ASP A 49 1.22 -0.90 12.46
N HIS A 50 0.92 -2.20 12.37
CA HIS A 50 -0.16 -2.85 13.12
C HIS A 50 0.35 -4.12 13.79
N HIS A 51 0.87 -3.96 14.99
CA HIS A 51 1.44 -5.08 15.76
C HIS A 51 0.41 -6.18 16.02
N GLY A 52 0.76 -7.43 15.75
CA GLY A 52 -0.13 -8.56 15.95
C GLY A 52 -1.28 -8.66 14.93
N THR A 53 -1.05 -8.24 13.73
CA THR A 53 -2.02 -8.23 12.63
C THR A 53 -2.45 -9.64 12.23
N THR A 54 -3.76 -9.82 11.98
CA THR A 54 -4.31 -11.06 11.44
C THR A 54 -4.42 -10.99 9.92
N GLN A 55 -4.56 -12.16 9.29
CA GLN A 55 -4.83 -12.23 7.85
C GLN A 55 -6.07 -11.43 7.46
N GLN A 56 -7.14 -11.53 8.23
CA GLN A 56 -8.39 -10.82 7.94
C GLN A 56 -8.22 -9.30 8.05
N GLU A 57 -7.45 -8.83 9.02
CA GLU A 57 -7.13 -7.40 9.13
C GLU A 57 -6.34 -6.90 7.93
N LEU A 58 -5.45 -7.72 7.39
CA LEU A 58 -4.72 -7.40 6.14
C LEU A 58 -5.67 -7.29 4.95
N GLU A 59 -6.59 -8.24 4.81
CA GLU A 59 -7.60 -8.20 3.73
C GLU A 59 -8.41 -6.91 3.79
N ASN A 60 -8.92 -6.57 4.95
CA ASN A 60 -9.75 -5.39 5.14
C ASN A 60 -8.97 -4.09 5.00
N GLY A 61 -7.81 -4.01 5.64
CA GLY A 61 -7.00 -2.78 5.67
C GLY A 61 -6.35 -2.44 4.34
N LEU A 62 -6.02 -3.45 3.55
CA LEU A 62 -5.36 -3.27 2.24
C LEU A 62 -6.31 -3.44 1.05
N PHE A 63 -7.61 -3.67 1.31
CA PHE A 63 -8.61 -3.91 0.25
C PHE A 63 -8.17 -5.03 -0.70
N MET A 64 -7.68 -6.13 -0.13
CA MET A 64 -7.25 -7.32 -0.88
C MET A 64 -8.17 -8.50 -0.57
N ASP A 65 -8.37 -9.39 -1.55
CA ASP A 65 -9.11 -10.63 -1.31
C ASP A 65 -8.27 -11.64 -0.52
N ALA A 66 -8.94 -12.62 0.09
CA ALA A 66 -8.30 -13.63 0.93
C ALA A 66 -7.23 -14.42 0.18
N ASN A 67 -7.48 -14.79 -1.07
CA ASN A 67 -6.55 -15.56 -1.87
C ASN A 67 -5.26 -14.79 -2.15
N THR A 68 -5.37 -13.51 -2.49
CA THR A 68 -4.23 -12.63 -2.70
C THR A 68 -3.39 -12.52 -1.44
N VAL A 69 -4.02 -12.30 -0.28
CA VAL A 69 -3.31 -12.17 1.01
C VAL A 69 -2.57 -13.48 1.35
N VAL A 70 -3.22 -14.64 1.16
CA VAL A 70 -2.57 -15.95 1.41
C VAL A 70 -1.32 -16.11 0.56
N LEU A 71 -1.41 -15.80 -0.74
CA LEU A 71 -0.26 -15.91 -1.64
C LEU A 71 0.88 -14.98 -1.24
N ILE A 72 0.56 -13.74 -0.87
CA ILE A 72 1.57 -12.77 -0.42
C ILE A 72 2.22 -13.24 0.88
N LEU A 73 1.44 -13.69 1.86
CA LEU A 73 1.99 -14.18 3.14
C LEU A 73 2.89 -15.39 2.94
N ASN A 74 2.52 -16.31 2.06
CA ASN A 74 3.37 -17.46 1.74
C ASN A 74 4.69 -17.02 1.11
N GLU A 75 4.65 -16.05 0.21
CA GLU A 75 5.85 -15.47 -0.41
C GLU A 75 6.74 -14.79 0.61
N LEU A 76 6.17 -13.99 1.52
CA LEU A 76 6.93 -13.29 2.56
C LEU A 76 7.55 -14.26 3.57
N GLU A 77 6.85 -15.34 3.93
CA GLU A 77 7.38 -16.37 4.80
C GLU A 77 8.52 -17.14 4.12
N ALA A 78 8.38 -17.47 2.84
CA ALA A 78 9.43 -18.13 2.07
C ALA A 78 10.69 -17.28 1.98
N ALA A 79 10.54 -15.96 1.89
CA ALA A 79 11.65 -15.01 1.91
C ALA A 79 12.18 -14.73 3.32
N GLN A 80 11.55 -15.28 4.35
CA GLN A 80 11.88 -15.07 5.76
C GLN A 80 11.70 -13.60 6.22
N PHE A 81 10.77 -12.89 5.60
CA PHE A 81 10.44 -11.50 5.94
C PHE A 81 9.31 -11.41 6.97
N SER A 82 8.49 -12.43 7.08
CA SER A 82 7.41 -12.51 8.06
C SER A 82 7.29 -13.90 8.65
N VAL A 83 6.65 -13.97 9.81
CA VAL A 83 6.32 -15.23 10.49
C VAL A 83 4.88 -15.19 10.98
N ARG A 84 4.23 -16.35 11.04
CA ARG A 84 2.92 -16.49 11.67
C ARG A 84 3.11 -17.11 13.03
N ARG A 85 2.42 -16.58 14.03
CA ARG A 85 2.42 -17.12 15.39
C ARG A 85 1.00 -17.23 15.88
N ARG A 86 0.76 -18.14 16.82
CA ARG A 86 -0.52 -18.16 17.52
C ARG A 86 -0.63 -16.92 18.40
N ASP A 87 -1.81 -16.30 18.40
CA ASP A 87 -2.09 -15.17 19.28
C ASP A 87 -2.04 -15.65 20.74
N PRO A 88 -1.20 -15.04 21.60
CA PRO A 88 -1.13 -15.41 23.01
C PRO A 88 -2.46 -15.24 23.75
N GLN A 89 -3.32 -14.33 23.28
CA GLN A 89 -4.61 -14.02 23.90
C GLN A 89 -5.76 -14.87 23.35
N ASP A 90 -5.63 -15.37 22.13
CA ASP A 90 -6.62 -16.25 21.50
C ASP A 90 -5.92 -17.25 20.61
N ARG A 91 -5.69 -18.47 21.10
CA ARG A 91 -4.95 -19.52 20.41
C ARG A 91 -5.61 -20.03 19.12
N ARG A 92 -6.85 -19.61 18.85
CA ARG A 92 -7.54 -19.94 17.60
C ARG A 92 -7.14 -19.02 16.46
N ARG A 93 -6.48 -17.90 16.78
CA ARG A 93 -6.03 -16.91 15.81
C ARG A 93 -4.53 -17.03 15.58
N HIS A 94 -4.14 -16.71 14.34
CA HIS A 94 -2.73 -16.50 14.00
C HIS A 94 -2.50 -15.02 13.76
N ILE A 95 -1.39 -14.51 14.27
CA ILE A 95 -0.93 -13.16 14.01
C ILE A 95 0.31 -13.22 13.14
N VAL A 96 0.48 -12.19 12.31
CA VAL A 96 1.62 -12.05 11.41
C VAL A 96 2.53 -10.96 11.96
N GLU A 97 3.82 -11.24 11.98
CA GLU A 97 4.83 -10.29 12.45
C GLU A 97 6.00 -10.24 11.49
N LEU A 98 6.70 -9.09 11.47
CA LEU A 98 7.94 -8.95 10.73
C LEU A 98 9.07 -9.68 11.43
N THR A 99 9.97 -10.24 10.62
CA THR A 99 11.29 -10.65 11.09
C THR A 99 12.25 -9.45 11.05
N PRO A 100 13.41 -9.51 11.72
CA PRO A 100 14.45 -8.48 11.53
C PRO A 100 14.86 -8.32 10.07
N SER A 101 14.94 -9.41 9.32
CA SER A 101 15.22 -9.39 7.88
C SER A 101 14.13 -8.68 7.09
N GLY A 102 12.85 -8.95 7.41
CA GLY A 102 11.71 -8.27 6.80
C GLY A 102 11.71 -6.78 7.07
N ARG A 103 12.05 -6.39 8.29
CA ARG A 103 12.16 -4.97 8.65
C ARG A 103 13.22 -4.26 7.82
N ARG A 104 14.39 -4.88 7.66
CA ARG A 104 15.46 -4.30 6.83
C ARG A 104 15.07 -4.20 5.37
N ALA A 105 14.40 -5.23 4.83
CA ALA A 105 13.90 -5.21 3.45
C ALA A 105 12.89 -4.10 3.26
N LEU A 106 11.98 -3.91 4.21
CA LEU A 106 10.98 -2.85 4.18
C LEU A 106 11.63 -1.47 4.22
N GLU A 107 12.63 -1.25 5.07
CA GLU A 107 13.34 0.03 5.16
C GLU A 107 14.05 0.39 3.84
N ARG A 108 14.66 -0.60 3.16
CA ARG A 108 15.25 -0.38 1.84
C ARG A 108 14.20 -0.03 0.80
N ALA A 109 13.08 -0.71 0.83
CA ALA A 109 11.97 -0.45 -0.08
C ALA A 109 11.32 0.92 0.18
N ASP A 110 11.23 1.34 1.45
CA ASP A 110 10.74 2.68 1.82
C ASP A 110 11.59 3.78 1.16
N LYS A 111 12.91 3.65 1.18
CA LYS A 111 13.80 4.63 0.54
C LYS A 111 13.62 4.67 -0.97
N ALA A 112 13.48 3.50 -1.58
CA ALA A 112 13.22 3.41 -3.02
C ALA A 112 11.87 4.03 -3.38
N ARG A 113 10.84 3.82 -2.55
CA ARG A 113 9.52 4.43 -2.72
C ARG A 113 9.60 5.96 -2.63
N GLU A 114 10.34 6.49 -1.66
CA GLU A 114 10.50 7.95 -1.53
C GLU A 114 11.10 8.55 -2.80
N SER A 115 12.13 7.92 -3.36
CA SER A 115 12.74 8.35 -4.62
C SER A 115 11.76 8.28 -5.79
N LEU A 116 10.98 7.21 -5.86
CA LEU A 116 9.96 7.02 -6.89
C LEU A 116 8.88 8.09 -6.80
N GLU A 117 8.40 8.37 -5.59
CA GLU A 117 7.39 9.41 -5.35
C GLU A 117 7.90 10.79 -5.75
N ASP A 118 9.16 11.11 -5.44
CA ASP A 118 9.77 12.37 -5.87
C ASP A 118 9.74 12.54 -7.39
N GLN A 119 9.98 11.47 -8.13
CA GLN A 119 9.92 11.49 -9.60
C GLN A 119 8.48 11.65 -10.11
N ILE A 120 7.56 10.86 -9.56
CA ILE A 120 6.17 10.83 -10.02
C ILE A 120 5.45 12.12 -9.65
N LEU A 121 5.71 12.65 -8.46
CA LEU A 121 5.05 13.85 -7.94
C LEU A 121 5.83 15.14 -8.22
N ALA A 122 6.81 15.09 -9.12
CA ALA A 122 7.59 16.26 -9.50
C ALA A 122 6.73 17.49 -9.92
N PRO A 123 5.56 17.32 -10.58
CA PRO A 123 4.70 18.47 -10.88
C PRO A 123 4.09 19.17 -9.67
N LEU A 124 4.14 18.55 -8.49
CA LEU A 124 3.53 19.10 -7.27
C LEU A 124 4.58 19.70 -6.34
N SER A 125 4.22 20.79 -5.67
CA SER A 125 5.04 21.35 -4.59
C SER A 125 5.00 20.42 -3.36
N ALA A 126 5.93 20.63 -2.41
CA ALA A 126 5.96 19.84 -1.18
C ALA A 126 4.65 19.96 -0.40
N GLU A 127 4.04 21.14 -0.35
CA GLU A 127 2.76 21.35 0.32
C GLU A 127 1.61 20.67 -0.39
N GLU A 128 1.60 20.73 -1.73
CA GLU A 128 0.59 20.04 -2.52
C GLU A 128 0.64 18.53 -2.35
N ARG A 129 1.86 17.97 -2.25
CA ARG A 129 2.05 16.54 -1.99
C ARG A 129 1.48 16.14 -0.63
N LYS A 130 1.73 16.94 0.40
CA LYS A 130 1.19 16.70 1.75
C LYS A 130 -0.34 16.78 1.75
N THR A 131 -0.89 17.76 1.08
CA THR A 131 -2.34 17.93 0.95
C THR A 131 -2.97 16.73 0.24
N LEU A 132 -2.36 16.30 -0.87
CA LEU A 132 -2.84 15.12 -1.61
C LEU A 132 -2.86 13.88 -0.72
N SER A 133 -1.77 13.61 0.01
CA SER A 133 -1.68 12.47 0.92
C SER A 133 -2.75 12.51 2.00
N LYS A 134 -2.94 13.67 2.63
CA LYS A 134 -3.96 13.84 3.68
C LYS A 134 -5.38 13.63 3.17
N LEU A 135 -5.68 14.13 1.97
CA LEU A 135 -7.01 13.98 1.38
C LEU A 135 -7.29 12.51 1.01
N VAL A 136 -6.30 11.84 0.42
CA VAL A 136 -6.43 10.41 0.09
C VAL A 136 -6.59 9.58 1.37
N GLU A 137 -5.79 9.83 2.40
CA GLU A 137 -5.91 9.15 3.69
C GLU A 137 -7.30 9.34 4.31
N ARG A 138 -7.83 10.56 4.27
CA ARG A 138 -9.16 10.85 4.81
C ARG A 138 -10.25 10.01 4.12
N VAL A 139 -10.17 9.91 2.80
CA VAL A 139 -11.14 9.11 2.02
C VAL A 139 -10.99 7.62 2.36
N LEU A 140 -9.75 7.12 2.40
CA LEU A 140 -9.48 5.72 2.74
C LEU A 140 -9.95 5.39 4.16
N ASP A 141 -9.69 6.25 5.14
CA ASP A 141 -10.11 6.04 6.52
C ASP A 141 -11.64 5.94 6.64
N ALA A 142 -12.37 6.78 5.91
CA ALA A 142 -13.82 6.73 5.87
C ALA A 142 -14.32 5.40 5.27
N MET A 143 -13.70 4.94 4.20
CA MET A 143 -14.05 3.66 3.57
C MET A 143 -13.73 2.47 4.48
N LEU A 144 -12.62 2.53 5.22
CA LEU A 144 -12.26 1.49 6.20
C LEU A 144 -13.26 1.42 7.35
N GLN A 145 -13.78 2.56 7.81
CA GLN A 145 -14.82 2.58 8.85
C GLN A 145 -16.12 1.96 8.36
N GLU A 146 -16.52 2.20 7.13
CA GLU A 146 -17.70 1.58 6.52
C GLU A 146 -17.55 0.05 6.48
N THR A 147 -16.37 -0.45 6.15
CA THR A 147 -16.10 -1.89 6.10
C THR A 147 -16.18 -2.54 7.49
N ARG A 148 -15.89 -1.80 8.57
CA ARG A 148 -15.95 -2.29 9.94
C ARG A 148 -17.35 -2.21 10.57
N ALA A 149 -18.20 -1.40 10.00
CA ALA A 149 -19.61 -1.31 10.42
C ALA A 149 -20.44 -2.44 9.80
#